data_22000d3442c33ed268abf3df2a7fd8a9
#
_entry.id   22000d3442c33ed268abf3df2a7fd8a9
#
_cell.length_a   1.000
_cell.length_b   1.000
_cell.length_c   1.000
_cell.angle_alpha   90.00
_cell.angle_beta   90.00
_cell.angle_gamma   90.00
#
_symmetry.space_group_name_H-M   'P 1'
#
loop_
_entity.id
_entity.type
_entity.pdbx_description
1 polymer ?
#
loop_
_entity_poly.entity_id
_entity_poly.type
_entity_poly.pdbx_seq_one_letter_code
_entity_poly.pdbx_strand_id
1 'polypeptide(L)'
;MRPAAIAALVLAVAVAVGWREARSPTASAAPVAHVRPTAGRPAIVQRPIPFGAKRRAEMRAYARRHYGIDDFHLRTPKVIVEHYTVTDTFQAAYATFANDVPDVELHELPGTCAHFIVDKDGTIYQLVSLTIMCRHTVGLNWTAFGIEQVGRTAREILNRPAQYAAVVRLTSWLRCRYGIALRNVIGHNESLSSPYHRENVASLRRQTHGDWTHTEMTPVRARLGRYRCAG
;
A
#
# COMPACT_ATOMS: atom_id res chain seq x y z
N MET A 1 -64.38 -79.13 -0.17
CA MET A 1 -64.17 -79.13 -1.63
C MET A 1 -63.41 -77.86 -1.99
N ARG A 2 -62.20 -77.92 -2.37
CA ARG A 2 -61.35 -76.78 -2.81
C ARG A 2 -61.11 -76.98 -4.29
N PRO A 3 -61.20 -75.95 -5.12
CA PRO A 3 -60.74 -76.02 -6.49
C PRO A 3 -59.27 -75.53 -6.55
N ALA A 4 -58.53 -76.22 -7.40
CA ALA A 4 -57.13 -75.98 -7.68
C ALA A 4 -56.99 -74.75 -8.61
N ALA A 5 -56.02 -73.92 -8.29
CA ALA A 5 -55.61 -72.79 -9.14
C ALA A 5 -54.46 -73.20 -10.04
N ILE A 6 -54.61 -73.03 -11.34
CA ILE A 6 -53.60 -73.27 -12.38
C ILE A 6 -52.76 -71.99 -12.49
N ALA A 7 -51.47 -72.10 -12.22
CA ALA A 7 -50.55 -71.02 -12.43
C ALA A 7 -49.98 -71.03 -13.86
N ALA A 8 -50.26 -69.99 -14.62
CA ALA A 8 -49.68 -69.78 -15.96
C ALA A 8 -48.34 -69.10 -15.83
N LEU A 9 -47.27 -69.72 -16.34
CA LEU A 9 -45.91 -69.21 -16.39
C LEU A 9 -45.77 -68.31 -17.62
N VAL A 10 -45.61 -67.00 -17.41
CA VAL A 10 -45.32 -66.03 -18.48
C VAL A 10 -43.81 -65.82 -18.52
N LEU A 11 -43.17 -66.25 -19.59
CA LEU A 11 -41.77 -66.02 -19.85
C LEU A 11 -41.57 -64.63 -20.42
N ALA A 12 -40.99 -63.70 -19.67
CA ALA A 12 -40.61 -62.36 -20.16
C ALA A 12 -39.19 -62.42 -20.67
N VAL A 13 -39.04 -62.21 -21.98
CA VAL A 13 -37.72 -62.02 -22.62
C VAL A 13 -37.32 -60.57 -22.46
N ALA A 14 -36.34 -60.26 -21.64
CA ALA A 14 -35.79 -58.94 -21.53
C ALA A 14 -34.74 -58.73 -22.60
N VAL A 15 -35.05 -57.87 -23.60
CA VAL A 15 -34.06 -57.36 -24.57
C VAL A 15 -33.31 -56.21 -23.91
N ALA A 16 -32.05 -56.45 -23.53
CA ALA A 16 -31.17 -55.40 -23.03
C ALA A 16 -30.67 -54.54 -24.22
N VAL A 17 -31.27 -53.39 -24.43
CA VAL A 17 -30.75 -52.35 -25.33
C VAL A 17 -29.66 -51.59 -24.59
N GLY A 18 -28.39 -51.89 -24.91
CA GLY A 18 -27.27 -51.17 -24.36
C GLY A 18 -27.15 -49.74 -24.88
N TRP A 19 -27.54 -48.78 -24.05
CA TRP A 19 -27.27 -47.36 -24.35
C TRP A 19 -25.78 -47.10 -24.05
N ARG A 20 -24.96 -46.94 -25.10
CA ARG A 20 -23.63 -46.39 -24.95
C ARG A 20 -23.79 -44.89 -24.75
N GLU A 21 -23.62 -44.41 -23.51
CA GLU A 21 -23.43 -42.99 -23.23
C GLU A 21 -22.12 -42.53 -23.90
N ALA A 22 -22.24 -41.73 -24.93
CA ALA A 22 -21.10 -41.02 -25.50
C ALA A 22 -20.64 -39.97 -24.47
N ARG A 23 -19.58 -40.28 -23.75
CA ARG A 23 -18.92 -39.30 -22.89
C ARG A 23 -18.32 -38.24 -23.81
N SER A 24 -18.93 -37.05 -23.83
CA SER A 24 -18.34 -35.86 -24.41
C SER A 24 -17.04 -35.56 -23.72
N PRO A 25 -15.94 -35.30 -24.42
CA PRO A 25 -14.69 -34.90 -23.78
C PRO A 25 -14.94 -33.52 -23.11
N THR A 26 -14.88 -33.49 -21.77
CA THR A 26 -14.80 -32.23 -21.04
C THR A 26 -13.55 -31.50 -21.49
N ALA A 27 -13.72 -30.50 -22.33
CA ALA A 27 -12.64 -29.60 -22.70
C ALA A 27 -12.13 -28.94 -21.41
N SER A 28 -10.96 -29.32 -20.95
CA SER A 28 -10.27 -28.65 -19.85
C SER A 28 -9.99 -27.23 -20.31
N ALA A 29 -10.75 -26.26 -19.77
CA ALA A 29 -10.49 -24.85 -20.03
C ALA A 29 -9.07 -24.54 -19.57
N ALA A 30 -8.21 -24.18 -20.51
CA ALA A 30 -6.86 -23.73 -20.19
C ALA A 30 -6.94 -22.56 -19.18
N PRO A 31 -6.09 -22.51 -18.15
CA PRO A 31 -6.12 -21.44 -17.18
C PRO A 31 -5.93 -20.11 -17.89
N VAL A 32 -6.92 -19.22 -17.77
CA VAL A 32 -6.84 -17.84 -18.29
C VAL A 32 -5.67 -17.18 -17.55
N ALA A 33 -4.60 -16.93 -18.27
CA ALA A 33 -3.44 -16.23 -17.73
C ALA A 33 -3.89 -14.82 -17.34
N HIS A 34 -4.05 -14.58 -16.04
CA HIS A 34 -4.36 -13.26 -15.51
C HIS A 34 -3.19 -12.33 -15.84
N VAL A 35 -3.34 -11.52 -16.89
CA VAL A 35 -2.37 -10.47 -17.22
C VAL A 35 -2.32 -9.50 -16.06
N ARG A 36 -1.18 -9.42 -15.39
CA ARG A 36 -0.98 -8.47 -14.29
C ARG A 36 -0.96 -7.05 -14.87
N PRO A 37 -1.71 -6.09 -14.30
CA PRO A 37 -1.69 -4.72 -14.76
C PRO A 37 -0.31 -4.10 -14.58
N THR A 38 0.13 -3.29 -15.56
CA THR A 38 1.38 -2.51 -15.46
C THR A 38 1.16 -1.30 -14.57
N ALA A 39 2.12 -1.00 -13.71
CA ALA A 39 2.06 0.15 -12.81
C ALA A 39 2.37 1.45 -13.56
N GLY A 40 1.35 2.05 -14.18
CA GLY A 40 1.43 3.38 -14.79
C GLY A 40 1.35 4.50 -13.74
N ARG A 41 1.81 5.72 -14.12
CA ARG A 41 1.67 6.92 -13.28
C ARG A 41 0.19 7.27 -13.13
N PRO A 42 -0.35 7.38 -11.89
CA PRO A 42 -1.71 7.84 -11.69
C PRO A 42 -1.85 9.35 -11.96
N ALA A 43 -3.08 9.84 -12.07
CA ALA A 43 -3.36 11.27 -12.03
C ALA A 43 -2.96 11.81 -10.64
N ILE A 44 -2.18 12.88 -10.61
CA ILE A 44 -1.66 13.53 -9.40
C ILE A 44 -1.92 15.01 -9.48
N VAL A 45 -2.62 15.54 -8.49
CA VAL A 45 -2.87 16.97 -8.30
C VAL A 45 -1.69 17.59 -7.55
N GLN A 46 -1.07 18.62 -8.11
CA GLN A 46 0.01 19.33 -7.44
C GLN A 46 -0.56 20.30 -6.40
N ARG A 47 -0.21 20.11 -5.14
CA ARG A 47 -0.60 20.98 -4.01
C ARG A 47 0.60 21.15 -3.08
N PRO A 48 1.68 21.80 -3.59
CA PRO A 48 2.91 21.91 -2.82
C PRO A 48 2.70 22.68 -1.52
N ILE A 49 3.30 22.19 -0.45
CA ILE A 49 3.46 22.94 0.80
C ILE A 49 4.63 23.93 0.66
N PRO A 50 4.68 25.01 1.45
CA PRO A 50 5.82 25.91 1.50
C PRO A 50 7.09 25.12 1.88
N PHE A 51 8.07 25.07 0.98
CA PHE A 51 9.36 24.41 1.19
C PHE A 51 10.49 25.33 0.69
N GLY A 52 10.54 26.54 1.23
CA GLY A 52 11.49 27.58 0.87
C GLY A 52 12.90 27.36 1.47
N ALA A 53 13.76 28.35 1.36
CA ALA A 53 15.15 28.28 1.82
C ALA A 53 15.28 27.93 3.31
N LYS A 54 14.44 28.51 4.18
CA LYS A 54 14.40 28.24 5.62
C LYS A 54 14.17 26.72 5.88
N ARG A 55 13.06 26.17 5.37
CA ARG A 55 12.69 24.77 5.61
C ARG A 55 13.72 23.77 5.01
N ARG A 56 14.36 24.14 3.89
CA ARG A 56 15.47 23.35 3.31
C ARG A 56 16.70 23.35 4.22
N ALA A 57 17.03 24.51 4.82
CA ALA A 57 18.14 24.60 5.77
C ALA A 57 17.86 23.78 7.03
N GLU A 58 16.63 23.81 7.53
CA GLU A 58 16.19 23.01 8.68
C GLU A 58 16.22 21.51 8.36
N MET A 59 15.75 21.10 7.17
CA MET A 59 15.82 19.70 6.74
C MET A 59 17.28 19.21 6.61
N ARG A 60 18.17 20.06 6.11
CA ARG A 60 19.61 19.76 6.06
C ARG A 60 20.20 19.61 7.48
N ALA A 61 19.85 20.50 8.40
CA ALA A 61 20.29 20.43 9.80
C ALA A 61 19.75 19.17 10.50
N TYR A 62 18.45 18.84 10.27
CA TYR A 62 17.83 17.59 10.73
C TYR A 62 18.58 16.37 10.18
N ALA A 63 18.80 16.30 8.87
CA ALA A 63 19.48 15.17 8.22
C ALA A 63 20.92 14.99 8.72
N ARG A 64 21.64 16.09 9.01
CA ARG A 64 22.98 16.05 9.61
C ARG A 64 22.94 15.45 11.00
N ARG A 65 21.99 15.86 11.85
CA ARG A 65 21.86 15.39 13.23
C ARG A 65 21.42 13.92 13.29
N HIS A 66 20.39 13.54 12.52
CA HIS A 66 19.79 12.21 12.57
C HIS A 66 20.55 11.16 11.74
N TYR A 67 21.13 11.57 10.63
CA TYR A 67 21.68 10.63 9.64
C TYR A 67 23.16 10.89 9.31
N GLY A 68 23.77 11.99 9.81
CA GLY A 68 25.12 12.42 9.42
C GLY A 68 25.19 12.83 7.94
N ILE A 69 24.06 13.24 7.33
CA ILE A 69 23.97 13.64 5.93
C ILE A 69 23.83 15.15 5.87
N ASP A 70 24.81 15.84 5.25
CA ASP A 70 24.78 17.30 5.09
C ASP A 70 24.06 17.71 3.80
N ASP A 71 22.81 17.26 3.65
CA ASP A 71 21.96 17.50 2.48
C ASP A 71 20.48 17.44 2.89
N PHE A 72 19.62 18.09 2.11
CA PHE A 72 18.17 17.98 2.23
C PHE A 72 17.53 17.19 1.08
N HIS A 73 18.33 16.73 0.12
CA HIS A 73 17.82 15.99 -1.03
C HIS A 73 17.63 14.50 -0.73
N LEU A 74 16.49 13.97 -1.14
CA LEU A 74 16.22 12.55 -1.18
C LEU A 74 16.84 11.94 -2.46
N ARG A 75 18.04 11.42 -2.37
CA ARG A 75 18.80 10.96 -3.55
C ARG A 75 18.52 9.50 -3.93
N THR A 76 18.35 8.62 -2.96
CA THR A 76 18.25 7.17 -3.18
C THR A 76 17.12 6.58 -2.37
N PRO A 77 15.85 6.80 -2.78
CA PRO A 77 14.71 6.24 -2.07
C PRO A 77 14.72 4.70 -2.16
N LYS A 78 14.61 4.03 -1.03
CA LYS A 78 14.59 2.57 -0.88
C LYS A 78 13.34 2.06 -0.18
N VAL A 79 12.57 2.95 0.43
CA VAL A 79 11.40 2.62 1.26
C VAL A 79 10.22 3.50 0.85
N ILE A 80 9.03 2.95 0.95
CA ILE A 80 7.77 3.70 0.97
C ILE A 80 7.13 3.42 2.30
N VAL A 81 6.76 4.48 3.03
CA VAL A 81 6.06 4.37 4.31
C VAL A 81 4.63 4.85 4.14
N GLU A 82 3.69 3.99 4.47
CA GLU A 82 2.27 4.29 4.49
C GLU A 82 1.86 4.82 5.86
N HIS A 83 1.06 5.91 5.87
CA HIS A 83 0.56 6.60 7.05
C HIS A 83 -0.94 6.84 6.94
N TYR A 84 -1.60 7.14 8.05
CA TYR A 84 -2.91 7.78 8.02
C TYR A 84 -2.91 9.05 8.88
N THR A 85 -3.61 10.06 8.40
CA THR A 85 -3.49 11.44 8.88
C THR A 85 -4.10 11.70 10.26
N VAL A 86 -4.91 10.78 10.78
CA VAL A 86 -5.76 10.99 11.98
C VAL A 86 -6.67 12.23 11.84
N THR A 87 -6.91 12.67 10.61
CA THR A 87 -7.80 13.81 10.27
C THR A 87 -8.96 13.35 9.39
N ASP A 88 -10.01 14.18 9.30
CA ASP A 88 -11.21 13.84 8.52
C ASP A 88 -11.22 14.42 7.11
N THR A 89 -10.33 15.36 6.80
CA THR A 89 -10.30 16.07 5.51
C THR A 89 -8.88 16.28 5.02
N PHE A 90 -8.74 16.37 3.70
CA PHE A 90 -7.49 16.79 3.05
C PHE A 90 -7.01 18.14 3.59
N GLN A 91 -7.91 19.12 3.75
CA GLN A 91 -7.56 20.48 4.19
C GLN A 91 -6.91 20.47 5.58
N ALA A 92 -7.44 19.67 6.52
CA ALA A 92 -6.87 19.54 7.85
C ALA A 92 -5.46 18.90 7.80
N ALA A 93 -5.29 17.82 7.05
CA ALA A 93 -3.98 17.19 6.86
C ALA A 93 -2.99 18.12 6.15
N TYR A 94 -3.43 18.82 5.09
CA TYR A 94 -2.60 19.79 4.38
C TYR A 94 -2.14 20.91 5.29
N ALA A 95 -3.04 21.47 6.12
CA ALA A 95 -2.70 22.55 7.05
C ALA A 95 -1.63 22.12 8.06
N THR A 96 -1.70 20.89 8.56
CA THR A 96 -0.67 20.32 9.44
C THR A 96 0.70 20.34 8.76
N PHE A 97 0.80 19.89 7.52
CA PHE A 97 2.07 19.78 6.81
C PHE A 97 2.57 21.09 6.21
N ALA A 98 1.68 22.02 5.88
CA ALA A 98 2.04 23.33 5.35
C ALA A 98 2.72 24.22 6.42
N ASN A 99 2.37 24.02 7.68
CA ASN A 99 2.95 24.77 8.80
C ASN A 99 4.36 24.22 9.11
N ASP A 100 5.35 25.12 9.02
CA ASP A 100 6.73 24.79 9.36
C ASP A 100 7.01 25.19 10.83
N VAL A 101 6.42 24.44 11.73
CA VAL A 101 6.54 24.61 13.19
C VAL A 101 7.05 23.32 13.82
N PRO A 102 7.74 23.37 14.98
CA PRO A 102 8.12 22.17 15.70
C PRO A 102 6.90 21.30 15.99
N ASP A 103 7.04 19.99 15.77
CA ASP A 103 5.98 19.07 16.16
C ASP A 103 5.83 18.96 17.67
N VAL A 104 4.63 18.57 18.09
CA VAL A 104 4.28 18.52 19.52
C VAL A 104 4.94 17.37 20.27
N GLU A 105 5.43 16.36 19.59
CA GLU A 105 6.01 15.17 20.21
C GLU A 105 7.52 15.31 20.41
N LEU A 106 8.24 15.67 19.36
CA LEU A 106 9.71 15.72 19.38
C LEU A 106 10.26 17.15 19.47
N HIS A 107 9.41 18.15 19.29
CA HIS A 107 9.77 19.57 19.29
C HIS A 107 10.86 19.92 18.27
N GLU A 108 10.87 19.24 17.13
CA GLU A 108 11.91 19.36 16.11
C GLU A 108 11.44 20.09 14.84
N LEU A 109 12.40 20.80 14.22
CA LEU A 109 12.28 21.39 12.88
C LEU A 109 13.05 20.55 11.84
N PRO A 110 12.62 20.60 10.57
CA PRO A 110 11.43 21.26 10.05
C PRO A 110 10.15 20.61 10.56
N GLY A 111 9.04 21.30 10.41
CA GLY A 111 7.72 20.71 10.67
C GLY A 111 7.52 19.41 9.88
N THR A 112 6.66 18.51 10.39
CA THR A 112 6.34 17.24 9.71
C THR A 112 5.78 17.49 8.32
N CYS A 113 5.97 16.54 7.41
CA CYS A 113 5.43 16.59 6.05
C CYS A 113 5.23 15.19 5.48
N ALA A 114 4.57 15.10 4.34
CA ALA A 114 4.48 13.90 3.52
C ALA A 114 4.72 14.24 2.05
N HIS A 115 5.16 13.27 1.25
CA HIS A 115 5.30 13.48 -0.19
C HIS A 115 3.95 13.52 -0.87
N PHE A 116 3.00 12.72 -0.38
CA PHE A 116 1.64 12.63 -0.91
C PHE A 116 0.60 12.58 0.20
N ILE A 117 -0.58 13.10 -0.12
CA ILE A 117 -1.83 12.77 0.58
C ILE A 117 -2.78 12.11 -0.42
N VAL A 118 -3.42 11.02 -0.02
CA VAL A 118 -4.53 10.39 -0.74
C VAL A 118 -5.82 10.67 0.01
N ASP A 119 -6.74 11.40 -0.62
CA ASP A 119 -8.02 11.76 -0.01
C ASP A 119 -9.03 10.60 -0.08
N LYS A 120 -10.14 10.74 0.65
CA LYS A 120 -11.21 9.74 0.78
C LYS A 120 -11.86 9.35 -0.54
N ASP A 121 -11.92 10.28 -1.50
CA ASP A 121 -12.45 10.06 -2.86
C ASP A 121 -11.44 9.43 -3.82
N GLY A 122 -10.20 9.22 -3.35
CA GLY A 122 -9.09 8.68 -4.15
C GLY A 122 -8.29 9.73 -4.91
N THR A 123 -8.54 11.03 -4.71
CA THR A 123 -7.68 12.09 -5.25
C THR A 123 -6.29 12.01 -4.60
N ILE A 124 -5.26 12.01 -5.44
CA ILE A 124 -3.85 11.96 -5.00
C ILE A 124 -3.27 13.38 -5.11
N TYR A 125 -2.80 13.91 -3.99
CA TYR A 125 -2.13 15.21 -3.93
C TYR A 125 -0.64 15.02 -3.69
N GLN A 126 0.20 15.65 -4.49
CA GLN A 126 1.64 15.73 -4.22
C GLN A 126 1.97 17.04 -3.51
N LEU A 127 2.61 16.93 -2.34
CA LEU A 127 2.92 18.05 -1.45
C LEU A 127 4.38 18.47 -1.51
N VAL A 128 5.29 17.51 -1.68
CA VAL A 128 6.74 17.74 -1.68
C VAL A 128 7.34 17.08 -2.92
N SER A 129 8.37 17.71 -3.48
CA SER A 129 9.14 17.10 -4.58
C SER A 129 9.75 15.77 -4.16
N LEU A 130 9.73 14.78 -5.07
CA LEU A 130 10.32 13.46 -4.82
C LEU A 130 11.86 13.49 -4.68
N THR A 131 12.47 14.65 -4.89
CA THR A 131 13.91 14.85 -4.71
C THR A 131 14.27 15.50 -3.38
N ILE A 132 13.29 15.75 -2.51
CA ILE A 132 13.47 16.43 -1.22
C ILE A 132 13.11 15.45 -0.09
N MET A 133 13.95 15.39 0.94
CA MET A 133 13.64 14.67 2.17
C MET A 133 12.45 15.31 2.88
N CYS A 134 11.59 14.49 3.43
CA CYS A 134 10.39 14.91 4.13
C CYS A 134 10.34 14.23 5.50
N ARG A 135 10.07 15.00 6.55
CA ARG A 135 10.06 14.48 7.92
C ARG A 135 8.71 13.82 8.25
N HIS A 136 8.62 12.51 8.11
CA HIS A 136 7.43 11.69 8.38
C HIS A 136 7.71 10.42 9.19
N THR A 137 8.97 9.93 9.19
CA THR A 137 9.33 8.68 9.88
C THR A 137 10.75 8.79 10.40
N VAL A 138 10.93 8.82 11.71
CA VAL A 138 12.26 8.81 12.34
C VAL A 138 13.04 7.59 11.86
N GLY A 139 14.31 7.78 11.56
CA GLY A 139 15.20 6.72 11.06
C GLY A 139 15.13 6.44 9.57
N LEU A 140 14.07 6.91 8.86
CA LEU A 140 13.84 6.59 7.44
C LEU A 140 13.72 7.79 6.51
N ASN A 141 13.58 9.03 7.00
CA ASN A 141 13.36 10.21 6.15
C ASN A 141 14.45 10.44 5.09
N TRP A 142 15.66 9.94 5.32
CA TRP A 142 16.79 10.05 4.38
C TRP A 142 16.65 9.17 3.13
N THR A 143 15.75 8.19 3.13
CA THR A 143 15.60 7.17 2.08
C THR A 143 14.17 6.74 1.79
N ALA A 144 13.16 7.40 2.40
CA ALA A 144 11.77 7.00 2.27
C ALA A 144 10.88 8.07 1.63
N PHE A 145 9.90 7.60 0.85
CA PHE A 145 8.71 8.39 0.53
C PHE A 145 7.64 8.14 1.59
N GLY A 146 7.01 9.21 2.09
CA GLY A 146 5.83 9.12 2.94
C GLY A 146 4.55 9.35 2.15
N ILE A 147 3.57 8.47 2.32
CA ILE A 147 2.22 8.58 1.74
C ILE A 147 1.22 8.60 2.88
N GLU A 148 0.52 9.69 3.01
CA GLU A 148 -0.55 9.87 4.00
C GLU A 148 -1.92 9.56 3.39
N GLN A 149 -2.79 8.96 4.16
CA GLN A 149 -4.15 8.68 3.74
C GLN A 149 -5.13 9.37 4.69
N VAL A 150 -6.04 10.16 4.15
CA VAL A 150 -7.04 10.85 4.98
C VAL A 150 -7.96 9.84 5.66
N GLY A 151 -7.86 9.75 6.97
CA GLY A 151 -8.60 8.81 7.79
C GLY A 151 -7.95 8.61 9.15
N ARG A 152 -8.62 7.86 10.02
CA ARG A 152 -8.19 7.65 11.41
C ARG A 152 -7.69 6.25 11.69
N THR A 153 -7.98 5.29 10.80
CA THR A 153 -7.58 3.89 10.95
C THR A 153 -7.36 3.25 9.60
N ALA A 154 -6.50 2.24 9.55
CA ALA A 154 -6.31 1.39 8.37
C ALA A 154 -7.63 0.76 7.89
N ARG A 155 -8.50 0.33 8.83
CA ARG A 155 -9.82 -0.24 8.51
C ARG A 155 -10.68 0.73 7.69
N GLU A 156 -10.73 2.00 8.07
CA GLU A 156 -11.49 3.00 7.32
C GLU A 156 -10.99 3.11 5.88
N ILE A 157 -9.68 3.15 5.69
CA ILE A 157 -9.04 3.31 4.38
C ILE A 157 -9.26 2.08 3.52
N LEU A 158 -9.06 0.89 4.07
CA LEU A 158 -9.30 -0.38 3.37
C LEU A 158 -10.77 -0.55 2.94
N ASN A 159 -11.71 0.01 3.70
CA ASN A 159 -13.14 -0.03 3.43
C ASN A 159 -13.62 1.09 2.48
N ARG A 160 -12.73 1.96 1.98
CA ARG A 160 -13.05 2.99 0.98
C ARG A 160 -12.44 2.61 -0.37
N PRO A 161 -13.20 1.97 -1.28
CA PRO A 161 -12.64 1.38 -2.51
C PRO A 161 -11.88 2.38 -3.38
N ALA A 162 -12.36 3.62 -3.51
CA ALA A 162 -11.71 4.67 -4.31
C ALA A 162 -10.36 5.06 -3.72
N GLN A 163 -10.30 5.34 -2.41
CA GLN A 163 -9.09 5.70 -1.70
C GLN A 163 -8.07 4.56 -1.74
N TYR A 164 -8.48 3.35 -1.37
CA TYR A 164 -7.60 2.19 -1.36
C TYR A 164 -7.04 1.87 -2.76
N ALA A 165 -7.87 1.96 -3.80
CA ALA A 165 -7.41 1.77 -5.17
C ALA A 165 -6.40 2.85 -5.59
N ALA A 166 -6.56 4.10 -5.14
CA ALA A 166 -5.61 5.19 -5.39
C ALA A 166 -4.28 4.97 -4.68
N VAL A 167 -4.30 4.57 -3.40
CA VAL A 167 -3.10 4.18 -2.64
C VAL A 167 -2.33 3.09 -3.39
N VAL A 168 -3.00 2.00 -3.76
CA VAL A 168 -2.37 0.89 -4.49
C VAL A 168 -1.75 1.35 -5.82
N ARG A 169 -2.44 2.19 -6.60
CA ARG A 169 -1.90 2.72 -7.87
C ARG A 169 -0.67 3.60 -7.66
N LEU A 170 -0.74 4.54 -6.70
CA LEU A 170 0.36 5.45 -6.37
C LEU A 170 1.60 4.68 -5.92
N THR A 171 1.42 3.80 -4.93
CA THR A 171 2.50 3.00 -4.35
C THR A 171 3.11 2.04 -5.37
N SER A 172 2.29 1.40 -6.22
CA SER A 172 2.78 0.55 -7.31
C SER A 172 3.63 1.34 -8.31
N TRP A 173 3.18 2.54 -8.71
CA TRP A 173 3.94 3.40 -9.61
C TRP A 173 5.27 3.84 -9.00
N LEU A 174 5.27 4.36 -7.76
CA LEU A 174 6.50 4.78 -7.07
C LEU A 174 7.48 3.63 -6.92
N ARG A 175 6.99 2.46 -6.45
CA ARG A 175 7.80 1.26 -6.30
C ARG A 175 8.49 0.88 -7.61
N CYS A 176 7.76 0.88 -8.71
CA CYS A 176 8.30 0.51 -10.00
C CYS A 176 9.27 1.57 -10.55
N ARG A 177 8.93 2.85 -10.42
CA ARG A 177 9.77 3.96 -10.90
C ARG A 177 11.14 4.02 -10.21
N TYR A 178 11.19 3.68 -8.91
CA TYR A 178 12.42 3.80 -8.11
C TYR A 178 13.06 2.45 -7.75
N GLY A 179 12.55 1.34 -8.32
CA GLY A 179 13.09 0.00 -8.05
C GLY A 179 12.94 -0.44 -6.58
N ILE A 180 11.90 0.05 -5.88
CA ILE A 180 11.68 -0.26 -4.47
C ILE A 180 11.05 -1.67 -4.36
N ALA A 181 11.72 -2.57 -3.65
CA ALA A 181 11.24 -3.92 -3.44
C ALA A 181 9.93 -3.93 -2.62
N LEU A 182 9.03 -4.87 -2.92
CA LEU A 182 7.72 -4.95 -2.24
C LEU A 182 7.84 -5.04 -0.71
N ARG A 183 8.86 -5.75 -0.21
CA ARG A 183 9.14 -5.85 1.24
C ARG A 183 9.52 -4.53 1.91
N ASN A 184 9.91 -3.52 1.12
CA ASN A 184 10.25 -2.17 1.59
C ASN A 184 9.08 -1.19 1.45
N VAL A 185 7.88 -1.67 1.12
CA VAL A 185 6.62 -0.94 1.29
C VAL A 185 6.08 -1.34 2.65
N ILE A 186 6.18 -0.45 3.59
CA ILE A 186 5.94 -0.71 5.02
C ILE A 186 4.91 0.27 5.59
N GLY A 187 4.27 -0.10 6.66
CA GLY A 187 3.55 0.82 7.53
C GLY A 187 4.50 1.53 8.50
N HIS A 188 4.10 2.67 9.04
CA HIS A 188 4.92 3.41 10.01
C HIS A 188 5.31 2.53 11.21
N ASN A 189 4.38 1.72 11.70
CA ASN A 189 4.62 0.79 12.82
C ASN A 189 5.75 -0.22 12.53
N GLU A 190 6.05 -0.49 11.27
CA GLU A 190 7.11 -1.42 10.86
C GLU A 190 8.49 -0.73 10.70
N SER A 191 8.59 0.59 10.93
CA SER A 191 9.79 1.39 10.65
C SER A 191 11.05 0.85 11.32
N LEU A 192 10.94 0.40 12.56
CA LEU A 192 12.08 -0.16 13.32
C LEU A 192 12.59 -1.50 12.78
N SER A 193 11.78 -2.21 12.02
CA SER A 193 12.16 -3.49 11.39
C SER A 193 12.78 -3.31 10.00
N SER A 194 12.79 -2.09 9.48
CA SER A 194 13.37 -1.80 8.17
C SER A 194 14.90 -1.95 8.20
N PRO A 195 15.51 -2.65 7.23
CA PRO A 195 16.98 -2.74 7.13
C PRO A 195 17.62 -1.39 6.79
N TYR A 196 16.85 -0.39 6.45
CA TYR A 196 17.28 0.97 6.16
C TYR A 196 17.11 1.92 7.35
N HIS A 197 16.55 1.43 8.48
CA HIS A 197 16.40 2.27 9.67
C HIS A 197 17.77 2.70 10.18
N ARG A 198 17.98 4.01 10.29
CA ARG A 198 19.22 4.62 10.74
C ARG A 198 18.90 5.87 11.54
N GLU A 199 19.29 5.90 12.81
CA GLU A 199 19.05 7.02 13.70
C GLU A 199 20.27 7.23 14.61
N ASN A 200 20.88 8.41 14.52
CA ASN A 200 22.05 8.77 15.33
C ASN A 200 21.66 9.28 16.71
N VAL A 201 20.51 9.94 16.84
CA VAL A 201 20.00 10.45 18.12
C VAL A 201 19.53 9.28 18.99
N ALA A 202 20.28 8.99 20.05
CA ALA A 202 20.11 7.78 20.84
C ALA A 202 18.69 7.62 21.42
N SER A 203 18.07 8.71 21.91
CA SER A 203 16.72 8.72 22.47
C SER A 203 15.63 8.39 21.44
N LEU A 204 15.90 8.59 20.14
CA LEU A 204 14.92 8.42 19.05
C LEU A 204 15.09 7.10 18.28
N ARG A 205 16.11 6.29 18.59
CA ARG A 205 16.37 5.02 17.87
C ARG A 205 15.24 4.01 17.94
N ARG A 206 14.31 4.15 18.87
CA ARG A 206 13.16 3.26 19.05
C ARG A 206 11.84 3.99 18.87
N GLN A 207 11.86 5.22 18.38
CA GLN A 207 10.65 5.98 18.10
C GLN A 207 9.95 5.40 16.87
N THR A 208 8.65 5.15 16.98
CA THR A 208 7.76 4.74 15.92
C THR A 208 6.32 5.06 16.30
N HIS A 209 5.41 5.01 15.34
CA HIS A 209 3.97 5.24 15.57
C HIS A 209 3.17 3.96 15.32
N GLY A 210 1.90 3.97 15.76
CA GLY A 210 1.02 2.82 15.68
C GLY A 210 0.31 2.64 14.34
N ASP A 211 0.47 3.56 13.41
CA ASP A 211 -0.22 3.55 12.12
C ASP A 211 0.36 2.50 11.15
N TRP A 212 -0.56 1.80 10.48
CA TRP A 212 -0.27 0.71 9.54
C TRP A 212 0.66 -0.38 10.10
N THR A 213 0.11 -1.21 10.96
CA THR A 213 0.80 -2.38 11.51
C THR A 213 1.12 -3.42 10.42
N HIS A 214 1.97 -4.38 10.74
CA HIS A 214 2.31 -5.49 9.83
C HIS A 214 1.08 -6.24 9.32
N THR A 215 0.11 -6.49 10.21
CA THR A 215 -1.14 -7.19 9.87
C THR A 215 -1.98 -6.35 8.89
N GLU A 216 -2.09 -5.05 9.10
CA GLU A 216 -2.83 -4.14 8.23
C GLU A 216 -2.15 -3.96 6.87
N MET A 217 -0.81 -4.01 6.81
CA MET A 217 -0.04 -3.94 5.56
C MET A 217 -0.10 -5.23 4.74
N THR A 218 -0.46 -6.36 5.32
CA THR A 218 -0.52 -7.65 4.61
C THR A 218 -1.44 -7.62 3.38
N PRO A 219 -2.72 -7.20 3.45
CA PRO A 219 -3.58 -7.10 2.28
C PRO A 219 -3.09 -6.03 1.27
N VAL A 220 -2.46 -4.96 1.74
CA VAL A 220 -1.89 -3.91 0.88
C VAL A 220 -0.76 -4.51 0.03
N ARG A 221 0.21 -5.18 0.65
CA ARG A 221 1.33 -5.84 -0.06
C ARG A 221 0.84 -6.93 -1.01
N ALA A 222 -0.16 -7.72 -0.62
CA ALA A 222 -0.77 -8.71 -1.50
C ALA A 222 -1.38 -8.08 -2.76
N ARG A 223 -2.05 -6.93 -2.62
CA ARG A 223 -2.62 -6.18 -3.74
C ARG A 223 -1.53 -5.58 -4.64
N LEU A 224 -0.50 -4.96 -4.04
CA LEU A 224 0.66 -4.41 -4.75
C LEU A 224 1.41 -5.47 -5.57
N GLY A 225 1.53 -6.69 -5.04
CA GLY A 225 2.19 -7.81 -5.72
C GLY A 225 1.51 -8.25 -7.02
N ARG A 226 0.27 -7.81 -7.28
CA ARG A 226 -0.44 -8.07 -8.54
C ARG A 226 -0.02 -7.15 -9.67
N TYR A 227 0.71 -6.06 -9.39
CA TYR A 227 1.19 -5.13 -10.41
C TYR A 227 2.58 -5.53 -10.91
N ARG A 228 2.79 -5.43 -12.22
CA ARG A 228 4.11 -5.56 -12.85
C ARG A 228 4.76 -4.19 -12.97
N CYS A 229 6.06 -4.12 -12.76
CA CYS A 229 6.85 -2.99 -13.23
C CYS A 229 7.09 -3.18 -14.72
N ALA A 230 6.92 -2.12 -15.52
CA ALA A 230 7.42 -2.12 -16.88
C ALA A 230 8.94 -2.31 -16.84
N GLY A 231 9.47 -3.23 -17.61
CA GLY A 231 10.90 -3.40 -17.78
C GLY A 231 11.51 -2.21 -18.51
#